data_2a6905e8c6aec9117426a6937747c44b
#
_entry.id   2a6905e8c6aec9117426a6937747c44b
#
_cell.length_a   1.000
_cell.length_b   1.000
_cell.length_c   1.000
_cell.angle_alpha   90.00
_cell.angle_beta   90.00
_cell.angle_gamma   90.00
#
_symmetry.space_group_name_H-M   'P 1'
#
loop_
_entity.id
_entity.type
_entity.pdbx_description
1 polymer ?
#
loop_
_entity_poly.entity_id
_entity_poly.type
_entity_poly.pdbx_seq_one_letter_code
_entity_poly.pdbx_strand_id
1 'polypeptide(L)'
;VKQVVVKLTAQSPIAVGEWMTSRSNVRESLGYIPGGVLRGALAQAVCEHLGGHASSRRALGNDDPALKQAFDACFGKDGARFGFLMPFGTLEWIPAPATALFNKQRDEYLYDTLFALLRGEDYPMECPKTGDRLERGRGWLEHKGDQWRKAKMPQPRAFVRVGLNRQLEAAEEGILYTLEAIDPTDADGNPVEFLGVVSFPDAASESAFRTILDALRWRDGRVQVRIGSARTRGFGAVALETVDAPAPAPQVDLEAFAQRAGKPIFTLLARTPVLVHEPCGAPAQSLTPDLLREYLPDLPDSVQLLPEATRVERMLVSGWSGAWGMPKPVQQAFAPGSVFTYEYAPSDAAALQNWLQQLALHGVGERVAEGYGQFAVCSRYHLDTDITPFTQSNAGGAQ
;
A
#
# COMPACT_ATOMS: atom_id res chain seq x y z
N VAL A 1 -7.15 2.05 -18.05
CA VAL A 1 -6.32 1.16 -17.22
C VAL A 1 -7.08 -0.11 -16.97
N LYS A 2 -6.51 -1.27 -17.34
CA LYS A 2 -7.05 -2.58 -16.98
C LYS A 2 -6.47 -3.06 -15.68
N GLN A 3 -7.21 -3.87 -14.94
CA GLN A 3 -6.81 -4.36 -13.63
C GLN A 3 -7.11 -5.85 -13.50
N VAL A 4 -6.22 -6.57 -12.83
CA VAL A 4 -6.37 -7.98 -12.49
C VAL A 4 -6.18 -8.14 -10.99
N VAL A 5 -7.14 -8.77 -10.34
CA VAL A 5 -7.02 -9.14 -8.93
C VAL A 5 -6.15 -10.38 -8.81
N VAL A 6 -5.19 -10.33 -7.93
CA VAL A 6 -4.28 -11.44 -7.65
C VAL A 6 -4.37 -11.84 -6.18
N LYS A 7 -4.25 -13.15 -5.95
CA LYS A 7 -4.22 -13.75 -4.62
C LYS A 7 -2.93 -14.53 -4.44
N LEU A 8 -2.24 -14.30 -3.32
CA LEU A 8 -1.12 -15.11 -2.87
C LEU A 8 -1.55 -15.94 -1.66
N THR A 9 -1.35 -17.23 -1.72
CA THR A 9 -1.56 -18.14 -0.58
C THR A 9 -0.20 -18.57 -0.04
N ALA A 10 0.04 -18.35 1.24
CA ALA A 10 1.28 -18.73 1.90
C ALA A 10 1.40 -20.26 1.99
N GLN A 11 2.58 -20.80 1.64
CA GLN A 11 2.91 -22.23 1.72
C GLN A 11 4.06 -22.50 2.68
N SER A 12 4.83 -21.48 3.01
CA SER A 12 5.88 -21.51 4.03
C SER A 12 5.96 -20.15 4.72
N PRO A 13 6.65 -20.01 5.86
CA PRO A 13 6.78 -18.73 6.54
C PRO A 13 7.32 -17.64 5.62
N ILE A 14 6.72 -16.46 5.66
CA ILE A 14 7.02 -15.33 4.78
C ILE A 14 7.72 -14.23 5.60
N ALA A 15 8.98 -13.93 5.27
CA ALA A 15 9.71 -12.82 5.85
C ALA A 15 9.88 -11.70 4.81
N VAL A 16 9.07 -10.67 4.94
CA VAL A 16 9.10 -9.47 4.08
C VAL A 16 9.43 -8.27 4.94
N GLY A 17 10.69 -7.89 4.98
CA GLY A 17 11.16 -6.74 5.74
C GLY A 17 11.65 -5.62 4.83
N GLU A 18 11.76 -4.44 5.39
CA GLU A 18 12.54 -3.38 4.80
C GLU A 18 14.03 -3.62 5.07
N TRP A 19 14.88 -3.26 4.10
CA TRP A 19 16.31 -3.27 4.32
C TRP A 19 16.66 -2.10 5.24
N MET A 20 16.74 -2.38 6.53
CA MET A 20 17.19 -1.41 7.52
C MET A 20 18.66 -1.68 7.86
N THR A 21 19.45 -0.64 7.94
CA THR A 21 20.78 -0.66 8.54
C THR A 21 20.68 -0.68 10.08
N SER A 22 19.73 -1.43 10.62
CA SER A 22 19.49 -1.51 12.05
C SER A 22 20.65 -2.22 12.73
N ARG A 23 21.13 -1.67 13.82
CA ARG A 23 22.06 -2.35 14.73
C ARG A 23 21.38 -3.46 15.55
N SER A 24 20.12 -3.73 15.26
CA SER A 24 19.34 -4.77 15.93
C SER A 24 19.64 -6.14 15.31
N ASN A 25 19.78 -7.14 16.14
CA ASN A 25 19.83 -8.54 15.72
C ASN A 25 18.44 -9.10 15.35
N VAL A 26 17.38 -8.28 15.42
CA VAL A 26 16.02 -8.63 15.02
C VAL A 26 15.74 -8.04 13.64
N ARG A 27 15.30 -8.88 12.73
CA ARG A 27 14.76 -8.49 11.41
C ARG A 27 13.27 -8.61 11.45
N GLU A 28 12.60 -7.46 11.54
CA GLU A 28 11.15 -7.36 11.56
C GLU A 28 10.55 -7.70 10.20
N SER A 29 9.35 -8.26 10.20
CA SER A 29 8.58 -8.57 9.00
C SER A 29 7.34 -7.68 8.92
N LEU A 30 7.09 -7.14 7.73
CA LEU A 30 5.82 -6.48 7.41
C LEU A 30 4.69 -7.52 7.46
N GLY A 31 3.51 -7.08 7.90
CA GLY A 31 2.30 -7.91 7.90
C GLY A 31 1.59 -7.96 6.52
N TYR A 32 2.14 -7.33 5.49
CA TYR A 32 1.62 -7.25 4.12
C TYR A 32 2.76 -7.42 3.11
N ILE A 33 2.42 -7.58 1.83
CA ILE A 33 3.41 -7.79 0.76
C ILE A 33 3.43 -6.55 -0.14
N PRO A 34 4.51 -5.73 -0.12
CA PRO A 34 4.68 -4.64 -1.08
C PRO A 34 4.70 -5.15 -2.53
N GLY A 35 4.11 -4.39 -3.45
CA GLY A 35 4.03 -4.78 -4.86
C GLY A 35 5.39 -5.04 -5.50
N GLY A 36 6.42 -4.31 -5.09
CA GLY A 36 7.79 -4.55 -5.54
C GLY A 36 8.34 -5.93 -5.19
N VAL A 37 7.84 -6.56 -4.11
CA VAL A 37 8.23 -7.93 -3.73
C VAL A 37 7.64 -8.95 -4.69
N LEU A 38 6.35 -8.84 -5.03
CA LEU A 38 5.70 -9.69 -6.03
C LEU A 38 6.31 -9.48 -7.41
N ARG A 39 6.47 -8.20 -7.83
CA ARG A 39 7.10 -7.84 -9.09
C ARG A 39 8.49 -8.47 -9.25
N GLY A 40 9.32 -8.36 -8.22
CA GLY A 40 10.68 -8.93 -8.22
C GLY A 40 10.68 -10.46 -8.23
N ALA A 41 9.75 -11.10 -7.53
CA ALA A 41 9.63 -12.55 -7.49
C ALA A 41 9.22 -13.14 -8.84
N LEU A 42 8.22 -12.52 -9.50
CA LEU A 42 7.80 -12.93 -10.85
C LEU A 42 8.90 -12.68 -11.89
N ALA A 43 9.56 -11.53 -11.86
CA ALA A 43 10.66 -11.23 -12.74
C ALA A 43 11.80 -12.25 -12.58
N GLN A 44 12.13 -12.63 -11.35
CA GLN A 44 13.12 -13.65 -11.07
C GLN A 44 12.69 -15.03 -11.58
N ALA A 45 11.42 -15.42 -11.38
CA ALA A 45 10.91 -16.71 -11.85
C ALA A 45 10.97 -16.82 -13.37
N VAL A 46 10.67 -15.75 -14.11
CA VAL A 46 10.85 -15.72 -15.58
C VAL A 46 12.33 -15.89 -15.96
N CYS A 47 13.23 -15.16 -15.29
CA CYS A 47 14.67 -15.30 -15.55
C CYS A 47 15.17 -16.74 -15.28
N GLU A 48 14.73 -17.36 -14.21
CA GLU A 48 15.06 -18.76 -13.87
C GLU A 48 14.47 -19.74 -14.91
N HIS A 49 13.24 -19.52 -15.35
CA HIS A 49 12.59 -20.31 -16.40
C HIS A 49 13.36 -20.24 -17.74
N LEU A 50 13.88 -19.06 -18.08
CA LEU A 50 14.74 -18.84 -19.25
C LEU A 50 16.20 -19.30 -19.08
N GLY A 51 16.52 -20.02 -17.99
CA GLY A 51 17.86 -20.54 -17.71
C GLY A 51 18.88 -19.52 -17.23
N GLY A 52 18.42 -18.35 -16.78
CA GLY A 52 19.25 -17.25 -16.29
C GLY A 52 19.22 -17.05 -14.78
N HIS A 53 20.23 -16.33 -14.26
CA HIS A 53 20.18 -15.80 -12.90
C HIS A 53 19.74 -14.35 -12.94
N ALA A 54 18.86 -13.93 -12.02
CA ALA A 54 18.32 -12.56 -11.95
C ALA A 54 19.40 -11.47 -11.84
N SER A 55 20.60 -11.82 -11.39
CA SER A 55 21.76 -10.92 -11.27
C SER A 55 22.60 -10.79 -12.56
N SER A 56 22.33 -11.57 -13.60
CA SER A 56 23.11 -11.51 -14.83
C SER A 56 22.26 -11.05 -16.02
N ARG A 57 22.43 -9.80 -16.45
CA ARG A 57 21.88 -9.29 -17.72
C ARG A 57 22.24 -10.14 -18.96
N ARG A 58 23.20 -11.05 -18.85
CA ARG A 58 23.68 -11.92 -19.93
C ARG A 58 22.91 -13.23 -20.10
N ALA A 59 21.99 -13.55 -19.21
CA ALA A 59 21.50 -14.91 -19.09
C ALA A 59 20.07 -15.16 -19.53
N LEU A 60 19.48 -14.30 -20.33
CA LEU A 60 18.29 -14.66 -21.10
C LEU A 60 18.73 -15.52 -22.30
N GLY A 61 19.33 -16.67 -22.01
CA GLY A 61 19.98 -17.52 -23.01
C GLY A 61 19.08 -18.53 -23.70
N ASN A 62 17.90 -18.79 -23.15
CA ASN A 62 16.94 -19.71 -23.77
C ASN A 62 16.08 -18.97 -24.81
N ASP A 63 15.87 -19.64 -25.94
CA ASP A 63 15.20 -19.07 -27.10
C ASP A 63 13.66 -19.12 -26.99
N ASP A 64 13.14 -18.36 -26.02
CA ASP A 64 11.71 -18.02 -26.01
C ASP A 64 11.55 -16.50 -26.25
N PRO A 65 11.50 -16.05 -27.53
CA PRO A 65 11.35 -14.65 -27.87
C PRO A 65 10.04 -14.04 -27.34
N ALA A 66 8.97 -14.83 -27.29
CA ALA A 66 7.66 -14.36 -26.83
C ALA A 66 7.70 -14.06 -25.32
N LEU A 67 8.31 -14.92 -24.52
CA LEU A 67 8.44 -14.69 -23.09
C LEU A 67 9.41 -13.54 -22.78
N LYS A 68 10.48 -13.36 -23.59
CA LYS A 68 11.37 -12.19 -23.47
C LYS A 68 10.63 -10.88 -23.77
N GLN A 69 9.86 -10.85 -24.83
CA GLN A 69 9.02 -9.68 -25.16
C GLN A 69 7.97 -9.40 -24.07
N ALA A 70 7.34 -10.44 -23.54
CA ALA A 70 6.41 -10.32 -22.44
C ALA A 70 7.09 -9.79 -21.16
N PHE A 71 8.33 -10.23 -20.88
CA PHE A 71 9.11 -9.72 -19.77
C PHE A 71 9.35 -8.22 -19.89
N ASP A 72 9.81 -7.72 -21.04
CA ASP A 72 10.08 -6.32 -21.27
C ASP A 72 8.81 -5.47 -21.20
N ALA A 73 7.71 -5.95 -21.77
CA ALA A 73 6.42 -5.25 -21.74
C ALA A 73 5.80 -5.21 -20.33
N CYS A 74 5.97 -6.27 -19.51
CA CYS A 74 5.41 -6.35 -18.17
C CYS A 74 6.27 -5.60 -17.14
N PHE A 75 7.59 -5.76 -17.20
CA PHE A 75 8.51 -5.22 -16.19
C PHE A 75 9.29 -3.98 -16.65
N GLY A 76 9.04 -3.47 -17.85
CA GLY A 76 9.61 -2.23 -18.35
C GLY A 76 9.15 -0.99 -17.57
N LYS A 77 9.64 0.18 -17.99
CA LYS A 77 9.36 1.47 -17.34
C LYS A 77 7.85 1.78 -17.31
N ASP A 78 7.16 1.55 -18.42
CA ASP A 78 5.74 1.81 -18.59
C ASP A 78 4.90 0.52 -18.55
N GLY A 79 5.42 -0.52 -17.89
CA GLY A 79 4.78 -1.83 -17.77
C GLY A 79 3.74 -1.91 -16.65
N ALA A 80 3.50 -3.14 -16.21
CA ALA A 80 2.54 -3.44 -15.15
C ALA A 80 2.92 -2.79 -13.81
N ARG A 81 1.91 -2.35 -13.08
CA ARG A 81 2.02 -1.77 -11.73
C ARG A 81 1.48 -2.75 -10.72
N PHE A 82 2.31 -3.16 -9.81
CA PHE A 82 2.00 -4.16 -8.80
C PHE A 82 1.59 -3.46 -7.51
N GLY A 83 0.31 -3.49 -7.17
CA GLY A 83 -0.20 -2.94 -5.91
C GLY A 83 0.28 -3.72 -4.69
N PHE A 84 0.09 -3.15 -3.50
CA PHE A 84 0.33 -3.85 -2.25
C PHE A 84 -0.71 -4.94 -2.06
N LEU A 85 -0.29 -6.09 -1.51
CA LEU A 85 -1.19 -7.19 -1.22
C LEU A 85 -1.42 -7.25 0.29
N MET A 86 -2.68 -7.22 0.68
CA MET A 86 -3.12 -7.13 2.06
C MET A 86 -3.83 -8.41 2.51
N PRO A 87 -3.72 -8.77 3.80
CA PRO A 87 -4.25 -10.04 4.32
C PRO A 87 -5.71 -9.96 4.79
N PHE A 88 -6.51 -9.02 4.28
CA PHE A 88 -7.83 -8.70 4.85
C PHE A 88 -9.00 -9.43 4.18
N GLY A 89 -8.76 -10.19 3.11
CA GLY A 89 -9.83 -10.84 2.34
C GLY A 89 -10.71 -9.86 1.55
N THR A 90 -10.38 -8.57 1.55
CA THR A 90 -11.03 -7.51 0.78
C THR A 90 -10.00 -6.59 0.14
N LEU A 91 -10.40 -5.92 -0.94
CA LEU A 91 -9.61 -4.85 -1.57
C LEU A 91 -10.02 -3.45 -1.04
N GLU A 92 -11.10 -3.38 -0.26
CA GLU A 92 -11.57 -2.14 0.37
C GLU A 92 -10.91 -1.96 1.74
N TRP A 93 -9.71 -1.46 1.72
CA TRP A 93 -8.92 -1.16 2.90
C TRP A 93 -8.21 0.19 2.76
N ILE A 94 -7.95 0.83 3.88
CA ILE A 94 -7.14 2.05 3.98
C ILE A 94 -6.22 1.96 5.21
N PRO A 95 -5.07 2.64 5.21
CA PRO A 95 -4.39 2.93 6.47
C PRO A 95 -5.25 3.88 7.29
N ALA A 96 -5.16 3.82 8.61
CA ALA A 96 -5.83 4.78 9.48
C ALA A 96 -5.39 6.20 9.10
N PRO A 97 -6.32 7.08 8.69
CA PRO A 97 -5.98 8.45 8.34
C PRO A 97 -5.30 9.19 9.48
N ALA A 98 -4.40 10.11 9.17
CA ALA A 98 -3.75 10.93 10.18
C ALA A 98 -4.73 11.88 10.92
N THR A 99 -5.95 12.00 10.42
CA THR A 99 -7.11 12.68 11.03
C THR A 99 -7.96 11.77 11.92
N ALA A 100 -7.72 10.44 11.90
CA ALA A 100 -8.53 9.47 12.61
C ALA A 100 -8.25 9.46 14.12
N LEU A 101 -9.33 9.29 14.90
CA LEU A 101 -9.30 9.06 16.34
C LEU A 101 -9.99 7.74 16.68
N PHE A 102 -9.38 6.93 17.53
CA PHE A 102 -9.91 5.65 17.99
C PHE A 102 -10.14 5.68 19.51
N ASN A 103 -11.19 4.99 19.94
CA ASN A 103 -11.38 4.74 21.36
C ASN A 103 -10.25 3.85 21.89
N LYS A 104 -9.57 4.30 22.94
CA LYS A 104 -8.42 3.57 23.52
C LYS A 104 -8.78 2.17 24.02
N GLN A 105 -9.99 1.98 24.54
CA GLN A 105 -10.41 0.74 25.18
C GLN A 105 -11.24 -0.16 24.24
N ARG A 106 -11.84 0.42 23.19
CA ARG A 106 -12.76 -0.26 22.28
C ARG A 106 -12.47 0.10 20.83
N ASP A 107 -11.82 -0.79 20.14
CA ASP A 107 -11.41 -0.61 18.72
C ASP A 107 -12.59 -0.44 17.75
N GLU A 108 -13.83 -0.56 18.21
CA GLU A 108 -15.05 -0.45 17.41
C GLU A 108 -15.55 1.01 17.22
N TYR A 109 -15.05 1.95 18.02
CA TYR A 109 -15.45 3.34 17.90
C TYR A 109 -14.36 4.15 17.18
N LEU A 110 -14.61 4.36 15.89
CA LEU A 110 -13.74 5.09 14.96
C LEU A 110 -14.34 6.46 14.66
N TYR A 111 -13.51 7.48 14.68
CA TYR A 111 -13.91 8.85 14.38
C TYR A 111 -12.88 9.52 13.47
N ASP A 112 -13.31 10.59 12.77
CA ASP A 112 -12.44 11.41 11.94
C ASP A 112 -12.61 12.89 12.25
N THR A 113 -11.51 13.63 12.26
CA THR A 113 -11.46 15.06 12.62
C THR A 113 -11.38 15.98 11.41
N LEU A 114 -11.38 15.45 10.18
CA LEU A 114 -11.14 16.23 8.96
C LEU A 114 -12.05 17.45 8.85
N PHE A 115 -13.37 17.25 8.99
CA PHE A 115 -14.33 18.33 8.81
C PHE A 115 -14.35 19.31 9.98
N ALA A 116 -14.04 18.87 11.20
CA ALA A 116 -13.84 19.79 12.33
C ALA A 116 -12.62 20.70 12.08
N LEU A 117 -11.51 20.13 11.61
CA LEU A 117 -10.31 20.90 11.23
C LEU A 117 -10.61 21.93 10.12
N LEU A 118 -11.39 21.55 9.10
CA LEU A 118 -11.78 22.43 8.01
C LEU A 118 -12.64 23.63 8.47
N ARG A 119 -13.44 23.42 9.48
CA ARG A 119 -14.29 24.48 10.07
C ARG A 119 -13.59 25.28 11.17
N GLY A 120 -12.37 24.87 11.55
CA GLY A 120 -11.67 25.48 12.69
C GLY A 120 -12.38 25.21 14.03
N GLU A 121 -13.10 24.10 14.14
CA GLU A 121 -13.88 23.71 15.31
C GLU A 121 -13.05 22.81 16.23
N ASP A 122 -13.27 22.95 17.53
CA ASP A 122 -12.76 22.01 18.51
C ASP A 122 -13.51 20.68 18.40
N TYR A 123 -12.80 19.57 18.59
CA TYR A 123 -13.40 18.25 18.64
C TYR A 123 -13.11 17.56 19.98
N PRO A 124 -14.03 16.72 20.47
CA PRO A 124 -13.88 16.07 21.75
C PRO A 124 -12.69 15.09 21.75
N MET A 125 -11.93 15.08 22.83
CA MET A 125 -10.90 14.08 23.08
C MET A 125 -11.43 12.85 23.84
N GLU A 126 -12.74 12.83 24.08
CA GLU A 126 -13.47 11.73 24.71
C GLU A 126 -14.50 11.18 23.74
N CYS A 127 -14.67 9.87 23.76
CA CYS A 127 -15.64 9.17 22.91
C CYS A 127 -17.07 9.62 23.24
N PRO A 128 -17.83 10.18 22.30
CA PRO A 128 -19.20 10.63 22.57
C PRO A 128 -20.16 9.53 23.06
N LYS A 129 -19.82 8.24 22.78
CA LYS A 129 -20.66 7.11 23.15
C LYS A 129 -20.30 6.48 24.48
N THR A 130 -19.04 6.53 24.89
CA THR A 130 -18.55 5.79 26.07
C THR A 130 -17.88 6.67 27.12
N GLY A 131 -17.53 7.90 26.80
CA GLY A 131 -16.73 8.80 27.66
C GLY A 131 -15.24 8.42 27.75
N ASP A 132 -14.83 7.35 27.08
CA ASP A 132 -13.43 6.94 27.09
C ASP A 132 -12.55 7.90 26.27
N ARG A 133 -11.29 8.02 26.65
CA ARG A 133 -10.33 8.85 25.93
C ARG A 133 -10.14 8.37 24.48
N LEU A 134 -10.16 9.31 23.55
CA LEU A 134 -9.77 9.10 22.16
C LEU A 134 -8.27 9.26 21.99
N GLU A 135 -7.68 8.40 21.19
CA GLU A 135 -6.28 8.45 20.80
C GLU A 135 -6.18 8.46 19.27
N ARG A 136 -5.03 8.94 18.76
CA ARG A 136 -4.77 8.94 17.33
C ARG A 136 -4.87 7.54 16.75
N GLY A 137 -5.64 7.40 15.69
CA GLY A 137 -5.80 6.14 14.96
C GLY A 137 -4.48 5.66 14.35
N ARG A 138 -4.24 4.36 14.45
CA ARG A 138 -3.07 3.71 13.83
C ARG A 138 -3.44 2.34 13.28
N GLY A 139 -2.66 1.88 12.30
CA GLY A 139 -2.83 0.57 11.68
C GLY A 139 -3.68 0.65 10.42
N TRP A 140 -4.43 -0.38 10.16
CA TRP A 140 -5.19 -0.56 8.94
C TRP A 140 -6.67 -0.70 9.24
N LEU A 141 -7.49 -0.19 8.34
CA LEU A 141 -8.94 -0.26 8.39
C LEU A 141 -9.46 -1.02 7.17
N GLU A 142 -10.47 -1.84 7.37
CA GLU A 142 -11.21 -2.51 6.30
C GLU A 142 -12.67 -2.06 6.32
N HIS A 143 -13.26 -1.92 5.15
CA HIS A 143 -14.69 -1.72 4.99
C HIS A 143 -15.36 -3.07 4.80
N LYS A 144 -16.27 -3.44 5.72
CA LYS A 144 -16.97 -4.71 5.67
C LYS A 144 -18.45 -4.53 5.98
N GLY A 145 -19.29 -4.86 4.99
CA GLY A 145 -20.70 -4.47 5.04
C GLY A 145 -20.81 -2.94 4.97
N ASP A 146 -21.50 -2.33 5.94
CA ASP A 146 -21.70 -0.87 6.01
C ASP A 146 -20.83 -0.17 7.08
N GLN A 147 -19.78 -0.84 7.56
CA GLN A 147 -18.98 -0.33 8.67
C GLN A 147 -17.48 -0.45 8.43
N TRP A 148 -16.77 0.58 8.87
CA TRP A 148 -15.33 0.54 9.01
C TRP A 148 -14.93 -0.19 10.28
N ARG A 149 -13.91 -1.03 10.19
CA ARG A 149 -13.34 -1.77 11.31
C ARG A 149 -11.83 -1.73 11.26
N LYS A 150 -11.21 -1.88 12.41
CA LYS A 150 -9.78 -2.10 12.50
C LYS A 150 -9.43 -3.47 11.91
N ALA A 151 -8.60 -3.47 10.89
CA ALA A 151 -8.18 -4.69 10.22
C ALA A 151 -7.14 -5.44 11.06
N LYS A 152 -7.26 -6.76 11.12
CA LYS A 152 -6.32 -7.61 11.85
C LYS A 152 -5.16 -8.00 10.94
N MET A 153 -3.95 -7.61 11.33
CA MET A 153 -2.73 -8.04 10.65
C MET A 153 -2.27 -9.41 11.20
N PRO A 154 -1.74 -10.29 10.34
CA PRO A 154 -1.03 -11.47 10.80
C PRO A 154 0.09 -11.07 11.75
N GLN A 155 0.19 -11.75 12.89
CA GLN A 155 1.26 -11.52 13.84
C GLN A 155 2.51 -12.27 13.40
N PRO A 156 3.64 -11.60 13.13
CA PRO A 156 4.87 -12.28 12.79
C PRO A 156 5.36 -13.13 13.95
N ARG A 157 5.86 -14.32 13.62
CA ARG A 157 6.52 -15.21 14.57
C ARG A 157 8.03 -15.02 14.51
N ALA A 158 8.65 -15.02 15.68
CA ALA A 158 10.10 -14.92 15.81
C ALA A 158 10.80 -16.28 15.58
N PHE A 159 11.72 -16.32 14.64
CA PHE A 159 12.58 -17.47 14.33
C PHE A 159 14.01 -17.13 14.77
N VAL A 160 14.43 -17.66 15.90
CA VAL A 160 15.81 -17.51 16.39
C VAL A 160 16.75 -18.39 15.55
N ARG A 161 17.84 -17.82 15.07
CA ARG A 161 18.84 -18.47 14.20
C ARG A 161 20.24 -18.18 14.75
N VAL A 162 21.12 -19.17 14.58
CA VAL A 162 22.52 -19.06 14.94
C VAL A 162 23.38 -19.29 13.70
N GLY A 163 24.45 -18.53 13.53
CA GLY A 163 25.47 -18.81 12.54
C GLY A 163 26.32 -20.00 12.98
N LEU A 164 26.59 -20.92 12.06
CA LEU A 164 27.48 -22.05 12.32
C LEU A 164 28.84 -21.79 11.66
N ASN A 165 29.89 -21.92 12.44
CA ASN A 165 31.24 -22.03 11.90
C ASN A 165 31.44 -23.42 11.31
N ARG A 166 31.58 -23.48 9.97
CA ARG A 166 31.67 -24.76 9.25
C ARG A 166 32.98 -25.52 9.48
N GLN A 167 34.03 -24.82 9.92
CA GLN A 167 35.30 -25.42 10.23
C GLN A 167 35.34 -26.06 11.60
N LEU A 168 34.65 -25.39 12.56
CA LEU A 168 34.59 -25.84 13.94
C LEU A 168 33.37 -26.71 14.25
N GLU A 169 32.42 -26.81 13.30
CA GLU A 169 31.11 -27.47 13.46
C GLU A 169 30.36 -27.04 14.72
N ALA A 170 30.59 -25.79 15.14
CA ALA A 170 30.04 -25.19 16.33
C ALA A 170 29.32 -23.86 16.03
N ALA A 171 28.50 -23.41 16.97
CA ALA A 171 27.88 -22.09 16.87
C ALA A 171 28.97 -21.00 16.90
N GLU A 172 28.90 -20.08 15.95
CA GLU A 172 29.78 -18.90 15.90
C GLU A 172 29.35 -17.91 17.00
N GLU A 173 30.29 -17.52 17.84
CA GLU A 173 30.03 -16.59 18.92
C GLU A 173 29.63 -15.20 18.38
N GLY A 174 28.58 -14.60 18.93
CA GLY A 174 28.07 -13.29 18.49
C GLY A 174 27.17 -13.32 17.26
N ILE A 175 26.93 -14.46 16.59
CA ILE A 175 26.05 -14.58 15.43
C ILE A 175 24.72 -15.24 15.82
N LEU A 176 24.01 -14.62 16.77
CA LEU A 176 22.62 -14.92 17.08
C LEU A 176 21.75 -13.83 16.47
N TYR A 177 20.77 -14.19 15.66
CA TYR A 177 19.81 -13.23 15.10
C TYR A 177 18.39 -13.80 15.09
N THR A 178 17.42 -12.91 15.17
CA THR A 178 16.00 -13.24 15.09
C THR A 178 15.45 -12.76 13.74
N LEU A 179 14.76 -13.64 13.06
CA LEU A 179 14.01 -13.33 11.85
C LEU A 179 12.53 -13.44 12.17
N GLU A 180 11.78 -12.36 12.01
CA GLU A 180 10.34 -12.40 12.06
C GLU A 180 9.79 -12.84 10.71
N ALA A 181 8.74 -13.65 10.73
CA ALA A 181 8.05 -14.10 9.54
C ALA A 181 6.56 -14.37 9.85
N ILE A 182 5.71 -14.16 8.86
CA ILE A 182 4.30 -14.53 8.92
C ILE A 182 4.22 -16.04 8.72
N ASP A 183 3.56 -16.76 9.63
CA ASP A 183 3.29 -18.19 9.47
C ASP A 183 2.35 -18.44 8.27
N PRO A 184 2.44 -19.58 7.60
CA PRO A 184 1.60 -19.89 6.43
C PRO A 184 0.14 -20.14 6.80
N THR A 185 -0.15 -20.37 8.08
CA THR A 185 -1.52 -20.56 8.61
C THR A 185 -1.78 -19.58 9.75
N ASP A 186 -3.03 -19.16 9.88
CA ASP A 186 -3.51 -18.39 11.02
C ASP A 186 -3.67 -19.27 12.28
N ALA A 187 -4.15 -18.67 13.38
CA ALA A 187 -4.38 -19.36 14.64
C ALA A 187 -5.45 -20.45 14.57
N ASP A 188 -6.35 -20.38 13.60
CA ASP A 188 -7.43 -21.33 13.35
C ASP A 188 -7.02 -22.43 12.36
N GLY A 189 -5.79 -22.39 11.84
CA GLY A 189 -5.23 -23.35 10.88
C GLY A 189 -5.58 -23.06 9.42
N ASN A 190 -6.21 -21.91 9.12
CA ASN A 190 -6.51 -21.53 7.75
C ASN A 190 -5.27 -20.96 7.06
N PRO A 191 -5.10 -21.18 5.74
CA PRO A 191 -4.01 -20.57 4.99
C PRO A 191 -4.05 -19.04 5.06
N VAL A 192 -2.91 -18.40 5.29
CA VAL A 192 -2.80 -16.95 5.20
C VAL A 192 -2.77 -16.56 3.73
N GLU A 193 -3.73 -15.73 3.35
CA GLU A 193 -3.90 -15.25 1.99
C GLU A 193 -3.72 -13.73 1.92
N PHE A 194 -3.20 -13.26 0.78
CA PHE A 194 -3.01 -11.83 0.51
C PHE A 194 -3.66 -11.47 -0.81
N LEU A 195 -4.50 -10.44 -0.81
CA LEU A 195 -5.16 -9.91 -2.00
C LEU A 195 -4.54 -8.59 -2.44
N GLY A 196 -4.37 -8.42 -3.73
CA GLY A 196 -3.90 -7.17 -4.32
C GLY A 196 -4.34 -7.03 -5.77
N VAL A 197 -3.97 -5.90 -6.37
CA VAL A 197 -4.31 -5.57 -7.76
C VAL A 197 -3.05 -5.33 -8.56
N VAL A 198 -2.99 -5.89 -9.76
CA VAL A 198 -2.02 -5.52 -10.78
C VAL A 198 -2.74 -4.70 -11.83
N SER A 199 -2.25 -3.48 -12.09
CA SER A 199 -2.82 -2.54 -13.06
C SER A 199 -1.94 -2.45 -14.31
N PHE A 200 -2.57 -2.29 -15.47
CA PHE A 200 -1.90 -2.28 -16.76
C PHE A 200 -2.23 -0.98 -17.49
N PRO A 201 -1.23 -0.25 -18.01
CA PRO A 201 -1.46 0.97 -18.78
C PRO A 201 -2.21 0.67 -20.08
N ASP A 202 -1.96 -0.49 -20.70
CA ASP A 202 -2.51 -0.91 -21.97
C ASP A 202 -2.81 -2.43 -22.04
N ALA A 203 -3.39 -2.85 -23.15
CA ALA A 203 -3.73 -4.26 -23.40
C ALA A 203 -2.48 -5.13 -23.66
N ALA A 204 -1.40 -4.54 -24.12
CA ALA A 204 -0.17 -5.27 -24.41
C ALA A 204 0.51 -5.72 -23.12
N SER A 205 0.61 -4.85 -22.12
CA SER A 205 1.16 -5.18 -20.80
C SER A 205 0.27 -6.16 -20.02
N GLU A 206 -1.06 -6.10 -20.16
CA GLU A 206 -1.96 -7.13 -19.62
C GLU A 206 -1.72 -8.49 -20.28
N SER A 207 -1.66 -8.53 -21.62
CA SER A 207 -1.39 -9.76 -22.37
C SER A 207 -0.02 -10.36 -22.00
N ALA A 208 0.99 -9.51 -21.86
CA ALA A 208 2.32 -9.90 -21.40
C ALA A 208 2.31 -10.55 -20.03
N PHE A 209 1.57 -9.96 -19.07
CA PHE A 209 1.41 -10.52 -17.74
C PHE A 209 0.75 -11.91 -17.78
N ARG A 210 -0.30 -12.08 -18.58
CA ARG A 210 -0.96 -13.38 -18.76
C ARG A 210 -0.01 -14.42 -19.39
N THR A 211 0.75 -14.04 -20.42
CA THR A 211 1.77 -14.89 -21.03
C THR A 211 2.80 -15.36 -20.00
N ILE A 212 3.26 -14.46 -19.12
CA ILE A 212 4.19 -14.80 -18.03
C ILE A 212 3.55 -15.79 -17.06
N LEU A 213 2.32 -15.56 -16.62
CA LEU A 213 1.65 -16.49 -15.71
C LEU A 213 1.48 -17.87 -16.35
N ASP A 214 1.07 -17.92 -17.63
CA ASP A 214 0.88 -19.19 -18.35
C ASP A 214 2.18 -19.98 -18.50
N ALA A 215 3.29 -19.30 -18.77
CA ALA A 215 4.61 -19.92 -18.86
C ALA A 215 5.11 -20.47 -17.49
N LEU A 216 4.72 -19.82 -16.39
CA LEU A 216 5.14 -20.20 -15.04
C LEU A 216 4.14 -21.10 -14.30
N ARG A 217 2.99 -21.42 -14.88
CA ARG A 217 1.97 -22.28 -14.26
C ARG A 217 2.44 -23.70 -14.06
N TRP A 218 2.16 -24.23 -12.89
CA TRP A 218 2.34 -25.63 -12.56
C TRP A 218 1.09 -26.47 -12.92
N ARG A 219 1.20 -27.78 -12.72
CA ARG A 219 0.10 -28.73 -13.06
C ARG A 219 -1.21 -28.46 -12.32
N ASP A 220 -1.17 -27.78 -11.17
CA ASP A 220 -2.34 -27.37 -10.38
C ASP A 220 -2.96 -26.04 -10.88
N GLY A 221 -2.44 -25.45 -11.95
CA GLY A 221 -2.91 -24.20 -12.53
C GLY A 221 -2.46 -22.94 -11.79
N ARG A 222 -1.65 -23.06 -10.72
CA ARG A 222 -1.13 -21.96 -9.93
C ARG A 222 0.33 -21.67 -10.30
N VAL A 223 0.74 -20.44 -10.07
CA VAL A 223 2.15 -20.03 -10.23
C VAL A 223 2.85 -20.13 -8.87
N GLN A 224 3.86 -20.96 -8.79
CA GLN A 224 4.66 -21.13 -7.58
C GLN A 224 5.86 -20.18 -7.62
N VAL A 225 5.95 -19.26 -6.66
CA VAL A 225 7.08 -18.32 -6.54
C VAL A 225 7.60 -18.24 -5.11
N ARG A 226 8.79 -17.69 -4.96
CA ARG A 226 9.39 -17.42 -3.65
C ARG A 226 9.56 -15.91 -3.46
N ILE A 227 8.97 -15.38 -2.41
CA ILE A 227 9.00 -13.96 -2.06
C ILE A 227 9.81 -13.69 -0.78
N GLY A 228 10.21 -12.46 -0.61
CA GLY A 228 10.86 -11.99 0.62
C GLY A 228 12.29 -12.49 0.82
N SER A 229 12.72 -12.54 2.06
CA SER A 229 14.07 -12.92 2.49
C SER A 229 14.15 -14.40 2.90
N ALA A 230 15.37 -14.90 3.16
CA ALA A 230 15.64 -16.25 3.63
C ALA A 230 15.09 -17.39 2.73
N ARG A 231 14.87 -17.13 1.44
CA ARG A 231 14.30 -18.08 0.46
C ARG A 231 15.06 -19.40 0.37
N THR A 232 16.39 -19.37 0.48
CA THR A 232 17.26 -20.58 0.50
C THR A 232 17.18 -21.37 1.80
N ARG A 233 16.47 -20.85 2.80
CA ARG A 233 16.32 -21.45 4.13
C ARG A 233 14.88 -21.93 4.39
N GLY A 234 14.10 -22.14 3.32
CA GLY A 234 12.74 -22.68 3.38
C GLY A 234 11.64 -21.64 3.57
N PHE A 235 11.96 -20.34 3.49
CA PHE A 235 10.97 -19.26 3.63
C PHE A 235 10.44 -18.81 2.26
N GLY A 236 9.28 -18.15 2.29
CA GLY A 236 8.73 -17.35 1.21
C GLY A 236 8.07 -18.13 0.08
N ALA A 237 7.81 -19.44 0.21
CA ALA A 237 7.04 -20.17 -0.80
C ALA A 237 5.58 -19.72 -0.78
N VAL A 238 5.07 -19.29 -1.94
CA VAL A 238 3.67 -18.87 -2.11
C VAL A 238 3.12 -19.38 -3.44
N ALA A 239 1.81 -19.64 -3.46
CA ALA A 239 1.05 -19.90 -4.66
C ALA A 239 0.31 -18.63 -5.09
N LEU A 240 0.53 -18.20 -6.33
CA LEU A 240 -0.15 -17.06 -6.95
C LEU A 240 -1.23 -17.56 -7.89
N GLU A 241 -2.41 -16.95 -7.79
CA GLU A 241 -3.52 -17.13 -8.73
C GLU A 241 -4.19 -15.80 -9.06
N THR A 242 -4.83 -15.71 -10.21
CA THR A 242 -5.72 -14.62 -10.55
C THR A 242 -7.13 -14.92 -10.05
N VAL A 243 -7.79 -13.92 -9.49
CA VAL A 243 -9.15 -14.03 -8.98
C VAL A 243 -10.10 -13.37 -9.99
N ASP A 244 -11.16 -14.08 -10.35
CA ASP A 244 -12.22 -13.54 -11.21
C ASP A 244 -13.17 -12.64 -10.38
N ALA A 245 -12.65 -11.50 -9.98
CA ALA A 245 -13.38 -10.47 -9.27
C ALA A 245 -13.02 -9.10 -9.86
N PRO A 246 -13.97 -8.17 -9.98
CA PRO A 246 -13.66 -6.83 -10.41
C PRO A 246 -12.78 -6.13 -9.37
N ALA A 247 -11.76 -5.44 -9.84
CA ALA A 247 -11.04 -4.50 -8.97
C ALA A 247 -11.98 -3.34 -8.61
N PRO A 248 -11.91 -2.81 -7.38
CA PRO A 248 -12.73 -1.68 -6.96
C PRO A 248 -12.49 -0.48 -7.89
N ALA A 249 -13.57 0.03 -8.50
CA ALA A 249 -13.48 1.27 -9.26
C ALA A 249 -13.27 2.44 -8.30
N PRO A 250 -12.44 3.43 -8.66
CA PRO A 250 -12.29 4.64 -7.88
C PRO A 250 -13.64 5.35 -7.73
N GLN A 251 -14.10 5.48 -6.50
CA GLN A 251 -15.29 6.27 -6.20
C GLN A 251 -14.82 7.68 -5.78
N VAL A 252 -15.18 8.67 -6.58
CA VAL A 252 -14.85 10.08 -6.32
C VAL A 252 -16.17 10.83 -6.16
N ASP A 253 -16.53 11.14 -4.93
CA ASP A 253 -17.76 11.85 -4.58
C ASP A 253 -17.43 13.28 -4.09
N LEU A 254 -17.20 14.17 -5.06
CA LEU A 254 -16.90 15.57 -4.78
C LEU A 254 -18.12 16.30 -4.17
N GLU A 255 -19.33 15.91 -4.55
CA GLU A 255 -20.56 16.55 -4.07
C GLU A 255 -20.78 16.27 -2.59
N ALA A 256 -20.68 15.03 -2.14
CA ALA A 256 -20.82 14.67 -0.73
C ALA A 256 -19.77 15.39 0.13
N PHE A 257 -18.52 15.48 -0.35
CA PHE A 257 -17.45 16.19 0.35
C PHE A 257 -17.73 17.70 0.43
N ALA A 258 -18.14 18.33 -0.67
CA ALA A 258 -18.49 19.74 -0.70
C ALA A 258 -19.69 20.07 0.21
N GLN A 259 -20.72 19.23 0.19
CA GLN A 259 -21.88 19.38 1.07
C GLN A 259 -21.49 19.27 2.55
N ARG A 260 -20.66 18.28 2.90
CA ARG A 260 -20.23 18.04 4.29
C ARG A 260 -19.29 19.13 4.81
N ALA A 261 -18.40 19.63 3.96
CA ALA A 261 -17.44 20.68 4.30
C ALA A 261 -18.04 22.09 4.27
N GLY A 262 -19.15 22.30 3.56
CA GLY A 262 -19.72 23.62 3.27
C GLY A 262 -18.93 24.41 2.23
N LYS A 263 -17.95 23.80 1.57
CA LYS A 263 -17.15 24.37 0.48
C LYS A 263 -16.59 23.28 -0.43
N PRO A 264 -16.27 23.59 -1.71
CA PRO A 264 -15.79 22.61 -2.67
C PRO A 264 -14.39 22.14 -2.30
N ILE A 265 -14.29 20.93 -1.81
CA ILE A 265 -13.02 20.29 -1.41
C ILE A 265 -12.91 18.88 -1.93
N PHE A 266 -11.67 18.37 -1.96
CA PHE A 266 -11.38 16.95 -2.09
C PHE A 266 -10.20 16.56 -1.21
N THR A 267 -10.04 15.25 -0.99
CA THR A 267 -8.94 14.72 -0.19
C THR A 267 -8.19 13.64 -0.94
N LEU A 268 -6.89 13.57 -0.67
CA LEU A 268 -6.01 12.48 -1.07
C LEU A 268 -5.48 11.80 0.19
N LEU A 269 -5.97 10.60 0.48
CA LEU A 269 -5.46 9.75 1.55
C LEU A 269 -4.41 8.81 0.98
N ALA A 270 -3.16 8.95 1.39
CA ALA A 270 -2.09 8.06 0.96
C ALA A 270 -2.35 6.61 1.43
N ARG A 271 -2.65 5.69 0.52
CA ARG A 271 -2.84 4.27 0.81
C ARG A 271 -1.51 3.54 1.00
N THR A 272 -0.50 3.96 0.27
CA THR A 272 0.85 3.40 0.31
C THR A 272 1.86 4.53 0.47
N PRO A 273 3.13 4.27 0.80
CA PRO A 273 4.12 5.34 0.91
C PRO A 273 4.22 6.14 -0.39
N VAL A 274 4.29 7.46 -0.29
CA VAL A 274 4.37 8.37 -1.45
C VAL A 274 5.75 9.00 -1.52
N LEU A 275 6.50 8.62 -2.55
CA LEU A 275 7.86 9.11 -2.81
C LEU A 275 7.79 10.25 -3.82
N VAL A 276 7.96 11.46 -3.37
CA VAL A 276 7.97 12.66 -4.20
C VAL A 276 9.11 13.57 -3.79
N HIS A 277 9.73 14.21 -4.78
CA HIS A 277 10.85 15.10 -4.59
C HIS A 277 10.53 16.45 -5.20
N GLU A 278 11.05 17.49 -4.57
CA GLU A 278 11.08 18.83 -5.15
C GLU A 278 12.00 18.85 -6.39
N PRO A 279 11.87 19.82 -7.29
CA PRO A 279 12.73 19.92 -8.48
C PRO A 279 14.23 19.94 -8.17
N CYS A 280 14.62 20.35 -6.98
CA CYS A 280 16.01 20.30 -6.51
C CYS A 280 16.47 18.91 -6.03
N GLY A 281 15.58 17.89 -6.07
CA GLY A 281 15.86 16.53 -5.61
C GLY A 281 15.71 16.31 -4.09
N ALA A 282 15.34 17.33 -3.33
CA ALA A 282 15.01 17.16 -1.91
C ALA A 282 13.65 16.46 -1.73
N PRO A 283 13.45 15.68 -0.65
CA PRO A 283 12.13 15.13 -0.34
C PRO A 283 11.10 16.24 -0.16
N ALA A 284 9.97 16.16 -0.87
CA ALA A 284 8.93 17.16 -0.83
C ALA A 284 8.37 17.37 0.59
N GLN A 285 8.13 18.62 0.98
CA GLN A 285 7.60 18.95 2.31
C GLN A 285 6.07 18.82 2.37
N SER A 286 5.40 19.01 1.26
CA SER A 286 3.97 18.81 1.09
C SER A 286 3.68 18.36 -0.35
N LEU A 287 2.49 17.89 -0.61
CA LEU A 287 2.04 17.53 -1.94
C LEU A 287 1.29 18.73 -2.54
N THR A 288 2.05 19.73 -3.01
CA THR A 288 1.49 20.94 -3.59
C THR A 288 0.82 20.67 -4.95
N PRO A 289 -0.15 21.50 -5.41
CA PRO A 289 -0.73 21.36 -6.74
C PRO A 289 0.30 21.37 -7.88
N ASP A 290 1.33 22.20 -7.77
CA ASP A 290 2.41 22.27 -8.76
C ASP A 290 3.20 20.96 -8.84
N LEU A 291 3.52 20.39 -7.68
CA LEU A 291 4.18 19.11 -7.62
C LEU A 291 3.29 17.96 -8.15
N LEU A 292 1.97 18.01 -7.92
CA LEU A 292 1.04 17.06 -8.51
C LEU A 292 1.02 17.13 -10.04
N ARG A 293 1.09 18.35 -10.62
CA ARG A 293 1.12 18.57 -12.08
C ARG A 293 2.38 17.99 -12.74
N GLU A 294 3.50 17.96 -12.02
CA GLU A 294 4.73 17.32 -12.54
C GLU A 294 4.57 15.82 -12.79
N TYR A 295 3.79 15.14 -11.96
CA TYR A 295 3.55 13.69 -12.08
C TYR A 295 2.32 13.34 -12.89
N LEU A 296 1.26 14.16 -12.80
CA LEU A 296 0.02 14.00 -13.52
C LEU A 296 -0.48 15.37 -14.00
N PRO A 297 -0.22 15.72 -15.26
CA PRO A 297 -0.67 16.98 -15.87
C PRO A 297 -2.18 17.17 -15.81
N ASP A 298 -2.67 18.33 -16.24
CA ASP A 298 -4.08 18.70 -16.37
C ASP A 298 -4.86 18.86 -15.05
N LEU A 299 -4.18 18.98 -13.90
CA LEU A 299 -4.82 19.42 -12.66
C LEU A 299 -5.27 20.88 -12.81
N PRO A 300 -6.56 21.22 -12.58
CA PRO A 300 -7.06 22.59 -12.70
C PRO A 300 -6.27 23.59 -11.88
N ASP A 301 -6.10 24.82 -12.40
CA ASP A 301 -5.30 25.87 -11.76
C ASP A 301 -5.95 26.41 -10.49
N SER A 302 -7.25 26.27 -10.34
CA SER A 302 -7.99 26.69 -9.15
C SER A 302 -7.69 25.86 -7.91
N VAL A 303 -7.04 24.69 -8.06
CA VAL A 303 -6.77 23.79 -6.93
C VAL A 303 -5.74 24.40 -6.01
N GLN A 304 -6.08 24.49 -4.72
CA GLN A 304 -5.21 25.01 -3.66
C GLN A 304 -5.16 24.03 -2.49
N LEU A 305 -3.97 23.83 -1.93
CA LEU A 305 -3.78 23.00 -0.74
C LEU A 305 -4.31 23.75 0.50
N LEU A 306 -5.02 23.04 1.38
CA LEU A 306 -5.51 23.54 2.67
C LEU A 306 -4.62 23.00 3.81
N PRO A 307 -3.62 23.77 4.28
CA PRO A 307 -2.68 23.30 5.31
C PRO A 307 -3.37 22.98 6.65
N GLU A 308 -4.42 23.72 7.00
CA GLU A 308 -5.17 23.56 8.24
C GLU A 308 -5.82 22.18 8.39
N ALA A 309 -6.22 21.55 7.27
CA ALA A 309 -6.84 20.24 7.22
C ALA A 309 -5.95 19.17 6.58
N THR A 310 -4.69 19.50 6.30
CA THR A 310 -3.68 18.55 5.82
C THR A 310 -2.90 17.97 7.01
N ARG A 311 -2.82 16.65 7.08
CA ARG A 311 -2.09 15.93 8.14
C ARG A 311 -1.18 14.89 7.52
N VAL A 312 0.12 15.08 7.67
CA VAL A 312 1.13 14.22 7.05
C VAL A 312 2.02 13.57 8.09
N GLU A 313 2.36 12.33 7.83
CA GLU A 313 3.41 11.59 8.53
C GLU A 313 4.54 11.27 7.56
N ARG A 314 5.72 11.05 8.12
CA ARG A 314 6.91 10.70 7.36
C ARG A 314 7.39 9.32 7.74
N MET A 315 7.93 8.62 6.75
CA MET A 315 8.63 7.36 6.97
C MET A 315 9.85 7.27 6.06
N LEU A 316 10.76 6.39 6.40
CA LEU A 316 11.86 6.00 5.52
C LEU A 316 11.44 4.73 4.78
N VAL A 317 11.70 4.71 3.49
CA VAL A 317 11.52 3.52 2.65
C VAL A 317 12.83 3.10 2.04
N SER A 318 13.02 1.82 1.93
CA SER A 318 14.20 1.21 1.35
C SER A 318 13.78 0.02 0.45
N GLY A 319 14.58 -0.97 0.32
CA GLY A 319 14.27 -2.20 -0.39
C GLY A 319 15.50 -2.84 -1.00
N TRP A 320 15.28 -3.89 -1.77
CA TRP A 320 16.32 -4.63 -2.46
C TRP A 320 16.09 -4.63 -3.96
N SER A 321 17.13 -4.38 -4.74
CA SER A 321 17.09 -4.53 -6.19
C SER A 321 17.67 -5.89 -6.58
N GLY A 322 16.80 -6.83 -7.00
CA GLY A 322 17.25 -8.13 -7.49
C GLY A 322 18.12 -8.03 -8.76
N ALA A 323 17.83 -7.05 -9.62
CA ALA A 323 18.57 -6.82 -10.85
C ALA A 323 20.00 -6.33 -10.62
N TRP A 324 20.22 -5.55 -9.56
CA TRP A 324 21.53 -5.00 -9.21
C TRP A 324 22.23 -5.79 -8.10
N GLY A 325 21.50 -6.68 -7.40
CA GLY A 325 22.03 -7.44 -6.28
C GLY A 325 22.43 -6.57 -5.07
N MET A 326 21.81 -5.41 -4.90
CA MET A 326 22.13 -4.45 -3.84
C MET A 326 20.88 -3.79 -3.23
N PRO A 327 21.00 -3.22 -2.02
CA PRO A 327 19.93 -2.42 -1.43
C PRO A 327 19.64 -1.18 -2.29
N LYS A 328 18.36 -0.80 -2.35
CA LYS A 328 17.94 0.48 -2.90
C LYS A 328 18.30 1.61 -1.92
N PRO A 329 18.51 2.84 -2.40
CA PRO A 329 18.71 3.99 -1.53
C PRO A 329 17.56 4.12 -0.52
N VAL A 330 17.90 4.52 0.70
CA VAL A 330 16.91 4.90 1.71
C VAL A 330 16.37 6.27 1.34
N GLN A 331 15.07 6.38 1.19
CA GLN A 331 14.39 7.61 0.77
C GLN A 331 13.30 7.98 1.79
N GLN A 332 13.08 9.27 1.99
CA GLN A 332 11.98 9.77 2.79
C GLN A 332 10.70 9.80 1.97
N ALA A 333 9.61 9.29 2.52
CA ALA A 333 8.29 9.26 1.92
C ALA A 333 7.24 9.86 2.84
N PHE A 334 6.12 10.30 2.29
CA PHE A 334 4.90 10.44 3.09
C PHE A 334 4.41 9.05 3.48
N ALA A 335 4.11 8.87 4.75
CA ALA A 335 3.64 7.58 5.27
C ALA A 335 2.20 7.28 4.83
N PRO A 336 1.81 6.00 4.71
CA PRO A 336 0.41 5.62 4.58
C PRO A 336 -0.42 6.24 5.71
N GLY A 337 -1.61 6.72 5.37
CA GLY A 337 -2.47 7.47 6.30
C GLY A 337 -2.32 8.99 6.23
N SER A 338 -1.28 9.52 5.57
CA SER A 338 -1.19 10.96 5.32
C SER A 338 -2.39 11.45 4.52
N VAL A 339 -3.02 12.55 4.97
CA VAL A 339 -4.19 13.17 4.35
C VAL A 339 -3.80 14.55 3.83
N PHE A 340 -4.03 14.76 2.53
CA PHE A 340 -3.86 16.05 1.87
C PHE A 340 -5.24 16.54 1.47
N THR A 341 -5.57 17.77 1.85
CA THR A 341 -6.88 18.38 1.59
C THR A 341 -6.72 19.59 0.70
N TYR A 342 -7.57 19.68 -0.30
CA TYR A 342 -7.53 20.75 -1.30
C TYR A 342 -8.90 21.38 -1.47
N GLU A 343 -8.89 22.66 -1.83
CA GLU A 343 -10.06 23.41 -2.29
C GLU A 343 -9.95 23.62 -3.81
N TYR A 344 -11.09 23.72 -4.50
CA TYR A 344 -11.16 23.92 -5.94
C TYR A 344 -12.33 24.83 -6.33
N ALA A 345 -12.29 25.45 -7.52
CA ALA A 345 -13.42 26.20 -8.03
C ALA A 345 -14.53 25.27 -8.52
N PRO A 346 -15.81 25.49 -8.18
CA PRO A 346 -16.94 24.64 -8.64
C PRO A 346 -17.02 24.47 -10.14
N SER A 347 -16.57 25.47 -10.93
CA SER A 347 -16.51 25.41 -12.39
C SER A 347 -15.65 24.28 -12.91
N ASP A 348 -14.65 23.85 -12.13
CA ASP A 348 -13.65 22.88 -12.54
C ASP A 348 -13.98 21.44 -12.09
N ALA A 349 -15.14 21.25 -11.44
CA ALA A 349 -15.53 19.96 -10.85
C ALA A 349 -15.47 18.79 -11.84
N ALA A 350 -15.93 18.97 -13.09
CA ALA A 350 -15.92 17.90 -14.10
C ALA A 350 -14.49 17.53 -14.56
N ALA A 351 -13.62 18.53 -14.76
CA ALA A 351 -12.23 18.32 -15.11
C ALA A 351 -11.48 17.65 -13.97
N LEU A 352 -11.71 18.14 -12.74
CA LEU A 352 -11.12 17.57 -11.51
C LEU A 352 -11.58 16.13 -11.28
N GLN A 353 -12.86 15.81 -11.48
CA GLN A 353 -13.39 14.44 -11.38
C GLN A 353 -12.61 13.46 -12.25
N ASN A 354 -12.38 13.82 -13.51
CA ASN A 354 -11.62 13.00 -14.45
C ASN A 354 -10.16 12.85 -14.01
N TRP A 355 -9.53 13.94 -13.58
CA TRP A 355 -8.16 13.94 -13.10
C TRP A 355 -7.98 13.06 -11.85
N LEU A 356 -8.90 13.15 -10.89
CA LEU A 356 -8.89 12.33 -9.68
C LEU A 356 -9.08 10.82 -9.96
N GLN A 357 -9.91 10.47 -10.95
CA GLN A 357 -10.04 9.09 -11.41
C GLN A 357 -8.71 8.59 -12.01
N GLN A 358 -8.03 9.40 -12.81
CA GLN A 358 -6.72 9.06 -13.34
C GLN A 358 -5.69 8.90 -12.22
N LEU A 359 -5.65 9.83 -11.26
CA LEU A 359 -4.76 9.76 -10.12
C LEU A 359 -4.94 8.46 -9.31
N ALA A 360 -6.18 8.09 -9.02
CA ALA A 360 -6.49 6.87 -8.27
C ALA A 360 -6.02 5.59 -8.99
N LEU A 361 -6.00 5.59 -10.33
CA LEU A 361 -5.55 4.47 -11.15
C LEU A 361 -4.03 4.46 -11.36
N HIS A 362 -3.43 5.63 -11.50
CA HIS A 362 -2.02 5.75 -11.87
C HIS A 362 -1.09 5.87 -10.67
N GLY A 363 -1.57 6.48 -9.56
CA GLY A 363 -0.71 6.89 -8.45
C GLY A 363 0.18 8.08 -8.81
N VAL A 364 0.93 8.58 -7.83
CA VAL A 364 1.81 9.74 -7.95
C VAL A 364 3.17 9.47 -7.32
N GLY A 365 4.22 9.99 -7.91
CA GLY A 365 5.58 9.92 -7.39
C GLY A 365 6.42 8.80 -8.01
N GLU A 366 7.49 8.46 -7.34
CA GLU A 366 8.42 7.41 -7.75
C GLU A 366 7.94 6.01 -7.36
N ARG A 367 8.48 5.00 -8.01
CA ARG A 367 8.25 3.57 -7.72
C ARG A 367 6.79 3.13 -7.83
N VAL A 368 5.96 3.82 -8.60
CA VAL A 368 4.54 3.46 -8.82
C VAL A 368 4.37 2.04 -9.39
N ALA A 369 5.34 1.55 -10.18
CA ALA A 369 5.37 0.16 -10.65
C ALA A 369 5.50 -0.87 -9.53
N GLU A 370 5.96 -0.45 -8.35
CA GLU A 370 6.12 -1.26 -7.14
C GLU A 370 4.96 -1.07 -6.15
N GLY A 371 3.93 -0.31 -6.52
CA GLY A 371 2.74 -0.05 -5.73
C GLY A 371 2.84 1.14 -4.76
N TYR A 372 3.88 1.95 -4.88
CA TYR A 372 4.00 3.20 -4.13
C TYR A 372 3.11 4.28 -4.74
N GLY A 373 2.82 5.33 -3.95
CA GLY A 373 2.10 6.50 -4.43
C GLY A 373 0.61 6.29 -4.73
N GLN A 374 -0.01 5.27 -4.14
CA GLN A 374 -1.44 5.01 -4.30
C GLN A 374 -2.27 5.82 -3.31
N PHE A 375 -3.42 6.33 -3.77
CA PHE A 375 -4.32 7.15 -2.96
C PHE A 375 -5.74 6.58 -2.94
N ALA A 376 -6.42 6.74 -1.80
CA ALA A 376 -7.86 6.76 -1.73
C ALA A 376 -8.31 8.22 -1.87
N VAL A 377 -8.97 8.50 -2.98
CA VAL A 377 -9.50 9.83 -3.29
C VAL A 377 -10.86 9.98 -2.65
N CYS A 378 -11.11 11.10 -1.97
CA CYS A 378 -12.37 11.37 -1.28
C CYS A 378 -12.82 10.14 -0.46
N SER A 379 -11.94 9.62 0.39
CA SER A 379 -12.21 8.39 1.13
C SER A 379 -13.52 8.51 1.92
N ARG A 380 -14.44 7.59 1.66
CA ARG A 380 -15.72 7.51 2.34
C ARG A 380 -15.58 7.42 3.87
N TYR A 381 -14.45 6.92 4.36
CA TYR A 381 -14.14 6.92 5.78
C TYR A 381 -14.39 8.29 6.45
N HIS A 382 -13.97 9.39 5.81
CA HIS A 382 -14.15 10.73 6.36
C HIS A 382 -15.63 11.12 6.52
N LEU A 383 -16.50 10.65 5.62
CA LEU A 383 -17.94 10.91 5.69
C LEU A 383 -18.65 10.03 6.72
N ASP A 384 -18.28 8.76 6.77
CA ASP A 384 -18.93 7.75 7.60
C ASP A 384 -18.57 7.88 9.10
N THR A 385 -17.41 8.47 9.42
CA THR A 385 -16.85 8.54 10.79
C THR A 385 -16.61 9.96 11.30
N ASP A 386 -17.16 10.97 10.62
CA ASP A 386 -17.01 12.38 11.04
C ASP A 386 -17.46 12.57 12.50
N ILE A 387 -16.55 13.16 13.29
CA ILE A 387 -16.84 13.54 14.66
C ILE A 387 -17.59 14.88 14.65
N THR A 388 -18.91 14.79 14.54
CA THR A 388 -19.75 15.99 14.58
C THR A 388 -19.55 16.69 15.92
N PRO A 389 -19.20 18.00 15.96
CA PRO A 389 -19.27 18.75 17.20
C PRO A 389 -20.69 18.60 17.74
N PHE A 390 -20.82 18.42 19.04
CA PHE A 390 -22.12 18.52 19.72
C PHE A 390 -22.72 19.87 19.38
N THR A 391 -23.57 19.92 18.37
CA THR A 391 -24.50 21.04 18.27
C THR A 391 -25.30 20.99 19.55
N GLN A 392 -25.13 22.00 20.40
CA GLN A 392 -26.06 22.34 21.47
C GLN A 392 -27.40 22.70 20.82
N SER A 393 -28.10 21.73 20.27
CA SER A 393 -29.49 21.85 19.90
C SER A 393 -30.30 21.42 21.13
N ASN A 394 -30.94 22.43 21.72
CA ASN A 394 -31.98 22.35 22.77
C ASN A 394 -31.50 22.46 24.24
N ALA A 395 -30.84 23.56 24.57
CA ALA A 395 -31.09 24.20 25.84
C ALA A 395 -32.14 25.33 25.61
N GLY A 396 -33.37 24.92 25.37
CA GLY A 396 -34.46 25.90 25.14
C GLY A 396 -35.80 25.19 25.15
N GLY A 397 -36.37 25.03 26.34
CA GLY A 397 -37.75 24.58 26.42
C GLY A 397 -38.11 23.73 27.63
N ALA A 398 -38.04 24.30 28.81
CA ALA A 398 -38.93 23.91 29.91
C ALA A 398 -39.05 25.12 30.84
N GLN A 399 -40.10 25.88 30.64
CA GLN A 399 -40.74 26.66 31.72
C GLN A 399 -41.62 25.73 32.50
#